data_35c38d8dfd7e8b0941672b315ff5ba9c
#
_entry.id   35c38d8dfd7e8b0941672b315ff5ba9c
#
_cell.length_a   1.000
_cell.length_b   1.000
_cell.length_c   1.000
_cell.angle_alpha   90.00
_cell.angle_beta   90.00
_cell.angle_gamma   90.00
#
_symmetry.space_group_name_H-M   'P 1'
#
loop_
_entity.id
_entity.type
_entity.pdbx_description
1 polymer ?
#
loop_
_entity_poly.entity_id
_entity_poly.type
_entity_poly.pdbx_seq_one_letter_code
_entity_poly.pdbx_strand_id
1 'polypeptide(L)'
;MLILLFGGASAASLAGLLAARAQQASREHRVAIVAASDPVAELALGGGNPHYEAFLGELRRLGYVEGRNLVIERYSGEGRTARYAELVREVVSRNPDLIFATTSLLVRQFKEATATIPIVGFTADPVAYGIVTSLARPGGNVTGISADAGVELWGKRLEFLRKAVPNSARVGFLTYRLSWEGAQGHVLREATRAAGIELLGPPLDDPVQPPEYKRVVTLMIQQQADALIVGDTSINFTFRKLIVDLAEANRLPAIYPDRDYLRLGG
;
A
#
# COMPACT_ATOMS: atom_id res chain seq x y z
N MET A 1 15.69 16.80 -76.11
CA MET A 1 14.56 17.29 -75.34
C MET A 1 14.18 16.19 -74.35
N LEU A 2 14.78 16.23 -73.15
CA LEU A 2 14.62 15.23 -72.10
C LEU A 2 14.03 15.96 -70.90
N ILE A 3 12.78 15.73 -70.59
CA ILE A 3 12.05 16.35 -69.45
C ILE A 3 11.88 15.29 -68.36
N LEU A 4 12.40 15.64 -67.19
CA LEU A 4 12.38 14.97 -65.92
C LEU A 4 10.97 14.57 -65.47
N LEU A 5 10.84 13.37 -64.97
CA LEU A 5 9.78 12.91 -64.07
C LEU A 5 10.45 12.38 -62.77
N PHE A 6 10.67 13.29 -61.81
CA PHE A 6 10.97 12.99 -60.42
C PHE A 6 10.10 13.86 -59.55
N GLY A 7 9.07 13.32 -58.93
CA GLY A 7 8.25 14.09 -57.99
C GLY A 7 6.98 13.37 -57.55
N GLY A 8 7.05 12.14 -57.03
CA GLY A 8 5.83 11.48 -56.58
C GLY A 8 6.00 10.55 -55.36
N ALA A 9 7.23 10.22 -54.94
CA ALA A 9 7.45 9.17 -53.92
C ALA A 9 7.58 9.66 -52.49
N SER A 10 7.75 10.96 -52.24
CA SER A 10 8.07 11.49 -50.89
C SER A 10 6.84 11.82 -50.01
N ALA A 11 5.71 12.12 -50.60
CA ALA A 11 4.49 12.52 -49.85
C ALA A 11 3.71 11.34 -49.27
N ALA A 12 3.72 10.18 -49.97
CA ALA A 12 3.05 8.96 -49.50
C ALA A 12 3.74 8.32 -48.30
N SER A 13 5.07 8.44 -48.20
CA SER A 13 5.86 7.88 -47.09
C SER A 13 5.67 8.65 -45.78
N LEU A 14 5.52 9.98 -45.83
CA LEU A 14 5.25 10.84 -44.69
C LEU A 14 3.82 10.66 -44.15
N ALA A 15 2.83 10.52 -45.01
CA ALA A 15 1.45 10.25 -44.64
C ALA A 15 1.30 8.86 -43.95
N GLY A 16 2.03 7.85 -44.43
CA GLY A 16 2.07 6.52 -43.81
C GLY A 16 2.70 6.51 -42.40
N LEU A 17 3.77 7.29 -42.20
CA LEU A 17 4.41 7.44 -40.88
C LEU A 17 3.56 8.23 -39.89
N LEU A 18 2.83 9.24 -40.35
CA LEU A 18 1.89 10.00 -39.52
C LEU A 18 0.64 9.18 -39.19
N ALA A 19 0.12 8.37 -40.10
CA ALA A 19 -0.98 7.46 -39.86
C ALA A 19 -0.59 6.33 -38.90
N ALA A 20 0.62 5.78 -39.01
CA ALA A 20 1.12 4.79 -38.07
C ALA A 20 1.33 5.34 -36.65
N ARG A 21 1.78 6.59 -36.51
CA ARG A 21 1.83 7.30 -35.22
C ARG A 21 0.45 7.64 -34.67
N ALA A 22 -0.50 8.00 -35.52
CA ALA A 22 -1.89 8.24 -35.10
C ALA A 22 -2.60 6.95 -34.65
N GLN A 23 -2.31 5.80 -35.27
CA GLN A 23 -2.82 4.51 -34.84
C GLN A 23 -2.18 3.97 -33.54
N GLN A 24 -0.94 4.35 -33.23
CA GLN A 24 -0.32 4.08 -31.93
C GLN A 24 -0.90 4.92 -30.78
N ALA A 25 -1.65 5.99 -31.08
CA ALA A 25 -2.18 6.94 -30.08
C ALA A 25 -3.53 6.52 -29.46
N SER A 26 -4.09 5.34 -29.77
CA SER A 26 -5.45 4.99 -29.32
C SER A 26 -5.59 3.67 -28.55
N ARG A 27 -4.51 3.07 -28.08
CA ARG A 27 -4.68 1.93 -27.15
C ARG A 27 -5.07 2.50 -25.78
N GLU A 28 -6.29 2.26 -25.38
CA GLU A 28 -6.75 2.56 -24.03
C GLU A 28 -6.15 1.54 -23.05
N HIS A 29 -5.45 2.02 -22.04
CA HIS A 29 -4.87 1.19 -20.99
C HIS A 29 -5.84 1.08 -19.83
N ARG A 30 -6.02 -0.11 -19.28
CA ARG A 30 -6.91 -0.39 -18.14
C ARG A 30 -6.09 -0.75 -16.91
N VAL A 31 -6.18 0.08 -15.87
CA VAL A 31 -5.49 -0.13 -14.60
C VAL A 31 -6.52 -0.32 -13.50
N ALA A 32 -6.43 -1.42 -12.77
CA ALA A 32 -7.21 -1.64 -11.57
C ALA A 32 -6.41 -1.21 -10.35
N ILE A 33 -6.89 -0.22 -9.60
CA ILE A 33 -6.36 0.18 -8.29
C ILE A 33 -7.19 -0.52 -7.22
N VAL A 34 -6.54 -1.34 -6.40
CA VAL A 34 -7.20 -2.13 -5.35
C VAL A 34 -6.61 -1.79 -3.99
N ALA A 35 -7.35 -1.00 -3.23
CA ALA A 35 -6.97 -0.57 -1.89
C ALA A 35 -7.53 -1.49 -0.81
N ALA A 36 -6.81 -1.62 0.30
CA ALA A 36 -7.24 -2.43 1.44
C ALA A 36 -8.41 -1.80 2.20
N SER A 37 -8.36 -0.51 2.43
CA SER A 37 -9.30 0.21 3.29
C SER A 37 -9.63 1.62 2.83
N ASP A 38 -8.76 2.24 1.99
CA ASP A 38 -9.00 3.60 1.52
C ASP A 38 -10.34 3.68 0.77
N PRO A 39 -11.17 4.68 1.06
CA PRO A 39 -12.41 4.91 0.32
C PRO A 39 -12.14 5.08 -1.17
N VAL A 40 -13.01 4.56 -2.03
CA VAL A 40 -12.87 4.67 -3.49
C VAL A 40 -12.67 6.12 -3.95
N ALA A 41 -13.32 7.09 -3.28
CA ALA A 41 -13.18 8.50 -3.59
C ALA A 41 -11.74 9.03 -3.40
N GLU A 42 -10.98 8.47 -2.45
CA GLU A 42 -9.59 8.86 -2.18
C GLU A 42 -8.60 8.28 -3.20
N LEU A 43 -9.01 7.31 -4.01
CA LEU A 43 -8.19 6.69 -5.06
C LEU A 43 -8.14 7.50 -6.37
N ALA A 44 -8.60 8.75 -6.34
CA ALA A 44 -8.66 9.67 -7.49
C ALA A 44 -7.78 10.89 -7.28
N LEU A 45 -7.45 11.60 -8.36
CA LEU A 45 -6.87 12.94 -8.25
C LEU A 45 -7.87 13.87 -7.56
N GLY A 46 -7.41 14.62 -6.55
CA GLY A 46 -8.26 15.47 -5.71
C GLY A 46 -8.98 14.68 -4.60
N GLY A 47 -8.69 13.39 -4.43
CA GLY A 47 -9.27 12.55 -3.39
C GLY A 47 -8.67 12.76 -1.98
N GLY A 48 -7.56 13.50 -1.89
CA GLY A 48 -6.93 13.89 -0.63
C GLY A 48 -5.91 12.89 -0.07
N ASN A 49 -5.73 11.72 -0.69
CA ASN A 49 -4.68 10.79 -0.31
C ASN A 49 -3.39 11.07 -1.09
N PRO A 50 -2.29 11.51 -0.42
CA PRO A 50 -1.08 11.97 -1.09
C PRO A 50 -0.38 10.90 -1.92
N HIS A 51 -0.54 9.62 -1.58
CA HIS A 51 0.07 8.53 -2.33
C HIS A 51 -0.58 8.33 -3.70
N TYR A 52 -1.93 8.36 -3.76
CA TYR A 52 -2.64 8.26 -5.03
C TYR A 52 -2.52 9.54 -5.86
N GLU A 53 -2.48 10.72 -5.21
CA GLU A 53 -2.17 11.98 -5.89
C GLU A 53 -0.82 11.92 -6.62
N ALA A 54 0.22 11.45 -5.94
CA ALA A 54 1.55 11.30 -6.51
C ALA A 54 1.57 10.26 -7.64
N PHE A 55 0.95 9.09 -7.43
CA PHE A 55 0.89 8.02 -8.42
C PHE A 55 0.16 8.45 -9.69
N LEU A 56 -1.04 9.01 -9.56
CA LEU A 56 -1.86 9.44 -10.69
C LEU A 56 -1.26 10.68 -11.38
N GLY A 57 -0.66 11.58 -10.60
CA GLY A 57 0.07 12.74 -11.12
C GLY A 57 1.25 12.32 -11.99
N GLU A 58 2.01 11.28 -11.58
CA GLU A 58 3.13 10.76 -12.36
C GLU A 58 2.65 10.03 -13.62
N LEU A 59 1.59 9.24 -13.56
CA LEU A 59 0.98 8.64 -14.75
C LEU A 59 0.60 9.73 -15.76
N ARG A 60 -0.03 10.83 -15.30
CA ARG A 60 -0.39 11.97 -16.15
C ARG A 60 0.85 12.64 -16.75
N ARG A 61 1.92 12.81 -15.97
CA ARG A 61 3.20 13.38 -16.45
C ARG A 61 3.82 12.51 -17.53
N LEU A 62 3.66 11.19 -17.43
CA LEU A 62 4.12 10.21 -18.42
C LEU A 62 3.19 10.10 -19.64
N GLY A 63 2.11 10.86 -19.71
CA GLY A 63 1.18 10.89 -20.83
C GLY A 63 -0.01 9.93 -20.70
N TYR A 64 -0.15 9.20 -19.60
CA TYR A 64 -1.34 8.40 -19.30
C TYR A 64 -2.39 9.27 -18.63
N VAL A 65 -3.46 9.60 -19.36
CA VAL A 65 -4.49 10.54 -18.93
C VAL A 65 -5.83 9.81 -18.86
N GLU A 66 -6.40 9.76 -17.67
CA GLU A 66 -7.71 9.15 -17.44
C GLU A 66 -8.79 9.83 -18.29
N GLY A 67 -9.64 9.03 -18.95
CA GLY A 67 -10.66 9.48 -19.90
C GLY A 67 -10.14 9.80 -21.32
N ARG A 68 -8.82 9.65 -21.57
CA ARG A 68 -8.24 9.84 -22.92
C ARG A 68 -7.59 8.56 -23.46
N ASN A 69 -6.66 7.98 -22.71
CA ASN A 69 -5.92 6.76 -23.06
C ASN A 69 -5.69 5.83 -21.85
N LEU A 70 -6.33 6.16 -20.73
CA LEU A 70 -6.26 5.41 -19.49
C LEU A 70 -7.65 5.31 -18.88
N VAL A 71 -8.05 4.08 -18.53
CA VAL A 71 -9.20 3.77 -17.67
C VAL A 71 -8.69 3.30 -16.34
N ILE A 72 -9.15 3.89 -15.25
CA ILE A 72 -8.82 3.47 -13.90
C ILE A 72 -10.07 2.90 -13.25
N GLU A 73 -10.02 1.60 -12.96
CA GLU A 73 -11.03 0.91 -12.16
C GLU A 73 -10.58 0.93 -10.69
N ARG A 74 -11.44 1.39 -9.80
CA ARG A 74 -11.11 1.63 -8.39
C ARG A 74 -11.89 0.69 -7.50
N TYR A 75 -11.20 -0.01 -6.61
CA TYR A 75 -11.76 -0.99 -5.71
C TYR A 75 -11.25 -0.76 -4.29
N SER A 76 -12.11 -0.99 -3.30
CA SER A 76 -11.75 -0.91 -1.88
C SER A 76 -12.25 -2.14 -1.13
N GLY A 77 -11.38 -2.70 -0.30
CA GLY A 77 -11.75 -3.74 0.67
C GLY A 77 -12.47 -3.19 1.89
N GLU A 78 -12.54 -1.86 2.05
CA GLU A 78 -13.21 -1.19 3.17
C GLU A 78 -12.75 -1.67 4.55
N GLY A 79 -11.47 -2.08 4.67
CA GLY A 79 -10.92 -2.65 5.91
C GLY A 79 -11.47 -4.02 6.27
N ARG A 80 -12.08 -4.73 5.32
CA ARG A 80 -12.65 -6.08 5.50
C ARG A 80 -11.85 -7.09 4.72
N THR A 81 -10.95 -7.81 5.39
CA THR A 81 -10.09 -8.81 4.71
C THR A 81 -10.92 -9.95 4.09
N ALA A 82 -12.08 -10.25 4.67
CA ALA A 82 -13.01 -11.24 4.12
C ALA A 82 -13.51 -10.89 2.69
N ARG A 83 -13.52 -9.61 2.30
CA ARG A 83 -13.91 -9.16 0.95
C ARG A 83 -12.80 -9.36 -0.10
N TYR A 84 -11.56 -9.53 0.32
CA TYR A 84 -10.43 -9.52 -0.63
C TYR A 84 -10.53 -10.64 -1.67
N ALA A 85 -10.93 -11.84 -1.27
CA ALA A 85 -11.10 -12.94 -2.22
C ALA A 85 -12.18 -12.68 -3.30
N GLU A 86 -13.23 -11.95 -2.94
CA GLU A 86 -14.27 -11.52 -3.89
C GLU A 86 -13.74 -10.45 -4.84
N LEU A 87 -13.09 -9.40 -4.28
CA LEU A 87 -12.45 -8.34 -5.07
C LEU A 87 -11.42 -8.89 -6.06
N VAL A 88 -10.59 -9.82 -5.62
CA VAL A 88 -9.58 -10.47 -6.48
C VAL A 88 -10.25 -11.16 -7.66
N ARG A 89 -11.31 -11.94 -7.42
CA ARG A 89 -12.06 -12.61 -8.50
C ARG A 89 -12.71 -11.61 -9.45
N GLU A 90 -13.33 -10.55 -8.91
CA GLU A 90 -13.95 -9.52 -9.71
C GLU A 90 -12.93 -8.83 -10.63
N VAL A 91 -11.82 -8.33 -10.06
CA VAL A 91 -10.78 -7.62 -10.81
C VAL A 91 -10.14 -8.50 -11.88
N VAL A 92 -9.78 -9.75 -11.53
CA VAL A 92 -9.17 -10.68 -12.50
C VAL A 92 -10.14 -11.01 -13.63
N SER A 93 -11.45 -11.17 -13.35
CA SER A 93 -12.46 -11.43 -14.38
C SER A 93 -12.62 -10.31 -15.39
N ARG A 94 -12.30 -9.06 -15.01
CA ARG A 94 -12.34 -7.89 -15.90
C ARG A 94 -11.09 -7.76 -16.78
N ASN A 95 -10.06 -8.56 -16.52
CA ASN A 95 -8.81 -8.64 -17.26
C ASN A 95 -8.17 -7.26 -17.55
N PRO A 96 -7.81 -6.48 -16.54
CA PRO A 96 -7.10 -5.20 -16.73
C PRO A 96 -5.70 -5.43 -17.29
N ASP A 97 -5.10 -4.40 -17.91
CA ASP A 97 -3.71 -4.47 -18.37
C ASP A 97 -2.70 -4.46 -17.21
N LEU A 98 -3.12 -3.95 -16.03
CA LEU A 98 -2.29 -3.88 -14.82
C LEU A 98 -3.17 -3.81 -13.57
N ILE A 99 -2.73 -4.48 -12.50
CA ILE A 99 -3.29 -4.36 -11.16
C ILE A 99 -2.30 -3.63 -10.27
N PHE A 100 -2.74 -2.55 -9.60
CA PHE A 100 -2.02 -1.90 -8.52
C PHE A 100 -2.71 -2.24 -7.19
N ALA A 101 -2.01 -2.95 -6.30
CA ALA A 101 -2.55 -3.43 -5.03
C ALA A 101 -1.72 -2.94 -3.84
N THR A 102 -2.38 -2.51 -2.76
CA THR A 102 -1.76 -1.72 -1.68
C THR A 102 -1.48 -2.48 -0.39
N THR A 103 -1.56 -3.81 -0.37
CA THR A 103 -1.16 -4.63 0.79
C THR A 103 -0.53 -5.94 0.37
N SER A 104 0.34 -6.47 1.22
CA SER A 104 0.95 -7.79 1.01
C SER A 104 -0.10 -8.90 0.84
N LEU A 105 -1.22 -8.84 1.57
CA LEU A 105 -2.28 -9.84 1.46
C LEU A 105 -2.99 -9.80 0.11
N LEU A 106 -3.39 -8.61 -0.37
CA LEU A 106 -4.01 -8.45 -1.70
C LEU A 106 -3.05 -8.86 -2.81
N VAL A 107 -1.78 -8.42 -2.75
CA VAL A 107 -0.77 -8.77 -3.76
C VAL A 107 -0.58 -10.29 -3.82
N ARG A 108 -0.51 -10.97 -2.67
CA ARG A 108 -0.40 -12.43 -2.61
C ARG A 108 -1.62 -13.11 -3.25
N GLN A 109 -2.83 -12.69 -2.90
CA GLN A 109 -4.06 -13.26 -3.47
C GLN A 109 -4.17 -13.02 -4.97
N PHE A 110 -3.77 -11.85 -5.49
CA PHE A 110 -3.70 -11.60 -6.92
C PHE A 110 -2.67 -12.49 -7.61
N LYS A 111 -1.47 -12.66 -7.02
CA LYS A 111 -0.43 -13.57 -7.53
C LYS A 111 -0.94 -15.02 -7.64
N GLU A 112 -1.75 -15.47 -6.68
CA GLU A 112 -2.36 -16.80 -6.69
C GLU A 112 -3.47 -16.91 -7.75
N ALA A 113 -4.18 -15.80 -8.03
CA ALA A 113 -5.34 -15.79 -8.92
C ALA A 113 -4.99 -15.59 -10.41
N THR A 114 -3.83 -14.98 -10.72
CA THR A 114 -3.39 -14.75 -12.11
C THR A 114 -1.87 -14.82 -12.25
N ALA A 115 -1.41 -15.49 -13.32
CA ALA A 115 -0.01 -15.53 -13.71
C ALA A 115 0.32 -14.57 -14.87
N THR A 116 -0.68 -13.96 -15.49
CA THR A 116 -0.54 -13.21 -16.76
C THR A 116 -0.73 -11.70 -16.59
N ILE A 117 -1.64 -11.26 -15.70
CA ILE A 117 -1.87 -9.85 -15.47
C ILE A 117 -0.71 -9.29 -14.63
N PRO A 118 0.02 -8.26 -15.08
CA PRO A 118 1.05 -7.60 -14.29
C PRO A 118 0.48 -7.03 -12.98
N ILE A 119 1.18 -7.25 -11.88
CA ILE A 119 0.79 -6.76 -10.55
C ILE A 119 1.89 -5.85 -10.04
N VAL A 120 1.53 -4.60 -9.76
CA VAL A 120 2.40 -3.65 -9.04
C VAL A 120 1.92 -3.60 -7.60
N GLY A 121 2.75 -4.09 -6.68
CA GLY A 121 2.43 -4.16 -5.27
C GLY A 121 3.08 -3.04 -4.46
N PHE A 122 2.31 -2.40 -3.57
CA PHE A 122 2.86 -1.69 -2.43
C PHE A 122 2.73 -2.59 -1.21
N THR A 123 3.86 -3.14 -0.76
CA THR A 123 3.87 -4.21 0.25
C THR A 123 4.78 -3.83 1.43
N ALA A 124 4.64 -4.52 2.54
CA ALA A 124 5.67 -4.53 3.57
C ALA A 124 6.92 -5.27 3.05
N ASP A 125 7.40 -6.33 3.71
CA ASP A 125 8.48 -7.17 3.20
C ASP A 125 7.92 -8.28 2.26
N PRO A 126 8.06 -8.15 0.92
CA PRO A 126 7.46 -9.11 -0.01
C PRO A 126 8.14 -10.49 0.04
N VAL A 127 9.37 -10.60 0.57
CA VAL A 127 10.07 -11.89 0.76
C VAL A 127 9.52 -12.58 2.00
N ALA A 128 9.43 -11.87 3.13
CA ALA A 128 8.88 -12.42 4.38
C ALA A 128 7.42 -12.86 4.24
N TYR A 129 6.64 -12.18 3.37
CA TYR A 129 5.25 -12.55 3.06
C TYR A 129 5.10 -13.60 1.94
N GLY A 130 6.22 -14.14 1.41
CA GLY A 130 6.20 -15.17 0.36
C GLY A 130 5.67 -14.70 -1.00
N ILE A 131 5.64 -13.39 -1.23
CA ILE A 131 5.16 -12.80 -2.49
C ILE A 131 6.22 -13.00 -3.58
N VAL A 132 7.48 -12.77 -3.25
CA VAL A 132 8.61 -12.97 -4.15
C VAL A 132 9.70 -13.80 -3.44
N THR A 133 10.56 -14.47 -4.21
CA THR A 133 11.67 -15.26 -3.66
C THR A 133 12.87 -14.40 -3.29
N SER A 134 13.07 -13.29 -3.97
CA SER A 134 14.08 -12.28 -3.64
C SER A 134 13.72 -10.93 -4.27
N LEU A 135 14.22 -9.83 -3.70
CA LEU A 135 14.00 -8.49 -4.25
C LEU A 135 14.74 -8.28 -5.59
N ALA A 136 15.93 -8.88 -5.74
CA ALA A 136 16.74 -8.75 -6.95
C ALA A 136 16.16 -9.54 -8.14
N ARG A 137 15.43 -10.63 -7.87
CA ARG A 137 14.81 -11.50 -8.90
C ARG A 137 13.44 -11.94 -8.40
N PRO A 138 12.44 -11.05 -8.46
CA PRO A 138 11.10 -11.35 -7.93
C PRO A 138 10.45 -12.53 -8.63
N GLY A 139 10.70 -12.72 -9.93
CA GLY A 139 10.09 -13.79 -10.73
C GLY A 139 8.59 -13.64 -10.91
N GLY A 140 8.05 -14.15 -12.02
CA GLY A 140 6.61 -14.07 -12.29
C GLY A 140 6.11 -12.68 -12.66
N ASN A 141 4.81 -12.43 -12.37
CA ASN A 141 4.10 -11.23 -12.80
C ASN A 141 4.00 -10.13 -11.74
N VAL A 142 4.72 -10.24 -10.62
CA VAL A 142 4.68 -9.27 -9.52
C VAL A 142 5.93 -8.41 -9.51
N THR A 143 5.74 -7.09 -9.43
CA THR A 143 6.76 -6.09 -9.14
C THR A 143 6.20 -5.07 -8.16
N GLY A 144 7.00 -4.12 -7.66
CA GLY A 144 6.47 -3.08 -6.81
C GLY A 144 7.50 -2.46 -5.86
N ILE A 145 6.98 -1.90 -4.79
CA ILE A 145 7.75 -1.18 -3.76
C ILE A 145 7.55 -1.90 -2.43
N SER A 146 8.65 -2.12 -1.71
CA SER A 146 8.64 -2.52 -0.32
C SER A 146 8.67 -1.27 0.56
N ALA A 147 7.66 -1.11 1.41
CA ALA A 147 7.60 -0.03 2.38
C ALA A 147 8.49 -0.32 3.61
N ASP A 148 8.76 -1.59 3.88
CA ASP A 148 9.55 -2.03 5.02
C ASP A 148 11.00 -2.32 4.58
N ALA A 149 11.95 -1.73 5.30
CA ALA A 149 13.38 -1.94 5.05
C ALA A 149 13.90 -3.27 5.65
N GLY A 150 13.00 -4.10 6.14
CA GLY A 150 13.27 -5.38 6.79
C GLY A 150 12.68 -5.47 8.18
N VAL A 151 12.46 -6.69 8.64
CA VAL A 151 11.82 -6.96 9.93
C VAL A 151 12.65 -6.48 11.12
N GLU A 152 13.96 -6.33 10.97
CA GLU A 152 14.90 -5.83 11.99
C GLU A 152 14.59 -4.38 12.41
N LEU A 153 13.92 -3.62 11.53
CA LEU A 153 13.52 -2.24 11.84
C LEU A 153 12.58 -2.16 13.05
N TRP A 154 11.83 -3.22 13.32
CA TRP A 154 10.92 -3.26 14.48
C TRP A 154 11.66 -3.25 15.82
N GLY A 155 12.81 -3.92 15.90
CA GLY A 155 13.71 -3.83 17.06
C GLY A 155 14.25 -2.41 17.24
N LYS A 156 14.60 -1.73 16.15
CA LYS A 156 15.08 -0.32 16.19
C LYS A 156 13.98 0.65 16.62
N ARG A 157 12.75 0.46 16.18
CA ARG A 157 11.60 1.27 16.65
C ARG A 157 11.42 1.15 18.17
N LEU A 158 11.54 -0.06 18.71
CA LEU A 158 11.53 -0.27 20.17
C LEU A 158 12.70 0.44 20.88
N GLU A 159 13.90 0.39 20.33
CA GLU A 159 15.05 1.13 20.89
C GLU A 159 14.80 2.65 20.93
N PHE A 160 14.24 3.22 19.85
CA PHE A 160 13.91 4.64 19.81
C PHE A 160 12.80 5.00 20.81
N LEU A 161 11.77 4.17 20.91
CA LEU A 161 10.69 4.36 21.88
C LEU A 161 11.25 4.40 23.32
N ARG A 162 12.12 3.46 23.67
CA ARG A 162 12.77 3.39 24.98
C ARG A 162 13.66 4.60 25.30
N LYS A 163 14.29 5.21 24.29
CA LYS A 163 15.05 6.46 24.47
C LYS A 163 14.13 7.62 24.77
N ALA A 164 12.94 7.66 24.15
CA ALA A 164 11.95 8.70 24.37
C ALA A 164 11.17 8.49 25.68
N VAL A 165 10.92 7.23 26.04
CA VAL A 165 10.15 6.81 27.23
C VAL A 165 10.96 5.76 28.02
N PRO A 166 12.00 6.18 28.77
CA PRO A 166 12.98 5.26 29.38
C PRO A 166 12.41 4.23 30.35
N ASN A 167 11.31 4.55 31.04
CA ASN A 167 10.69 3.69 32.05
C ASN A 167 9.51 2.89 31.52
N SER A 168 9.34 2.80 30.19
CA SER A 168 8.25 2.00 29.62
C SER A 168 8.45 0.51 29.92
N ALA A 169 7.51 -0.07 30.64
CA ALA A 169 7.46 -1.49 30.97
C ALA A 169 6.41 -2.25 30.15
N ARG A 170 5.41 -1.54 29.62
CA ARG A 170 4.29 -2.08 28.87
C ARG A 170 4.08 -1.30 27.59
N VAL A 171 4.27 -1.93 26.44
CA VAL A 171 4.19 -1.28 25.13
C VAL A 171 3.09 -1.92 24.31
N GLY A 172 2.11 -1.11 23.88
CA GLY A 172 1.08 -1.54 22.95
C GLY A 172 1.62 -1.66 21.53
N PHE A 173 1.21 -2.69 20.79
CA PHE A 173 1.47 -2.80 19.36
C PHE A 173 0.15 -2.75 18.60
N LEU A 174 -0.14 -1.60 18.00
CA LEU A 174 -1.38 -1.35 17.27
C LEU A 174 -1.22 -1.78 15.82
N THR A 175 -1.67 -2.98 15.51
CA THR A 175 -1.62 -3.56 14.16
C THR A 175 -2.73 -4.58 13.97
N TYR A 176 -3.01 -4.96 12.71
CA TYR A 176 -3.98 -6.00 12.42
C TYR A 176 -3.39 -7.42 12.60
N ARG A 177 -4.27 -8.42 12.71
CA ARG A 177 -3.94 -9.79 13.09
C ARG A 177 -2.79 -10.40 12.29
N LEU A 178 -2.81 -10.25 10.95
CA LEU A 178 -1.76 -10.86 10.10
C LEU A 178 -0.36 -10.30 10.41
N SER A 179 -0.22 -9.01 10.69
CA SER A 179 1.07 -8.43 11.10
C SER A 179 1.44 -8.79 12.53
N TRP A 180 0.45 -8.88 13.42
CA TRP A 180 0.64 -9.30 14.81
C TRP A 180 1.18 -10.74 14.90
N GLU A 181 0.59 -11.66 14.14
CA GLU A 181 0.96 -13.08 14.13
C GLU A 181 2.16 -13.37 13.19
N GLY A 182 2.42 -12.46 12.24
CA GLY A 182 3.49 -12.57 11.25
C GLY A 182 4.86 -12.14 11.74
N ALA A 183 5.79 -11.95 10.80
CA ALA A 183 7.19 -11.67 11.05
C ALA A 183 7.42 -10.40 11.90
N GLN A 184 6.65 -9.34 11.66
CA GLN A 184 6.75 -8.08 12.41
C GLN A 184 6.44 -8.30 13.89
N GLY A 185 5.31 -8.93 14.21
CA GLY A 185 4.93 -9.23 15.60
C GLY A 185 5.88 -10.21 16.28
N HIS A 186 6.44 -11.17 15.52
CA HIS A 186 7.44 -12.11 16.05
C HIS A 186 8.71 -11.37 16.50
N VAL A 187 9.31 -10.58 15.62
CA VAL A 187 10.52 -9.80 15.94
C VAL A 187 10.28 -8.83 17.10
N LEU A 188 9.13 -8.15 17.11
CA LEU A 188 8.82 -7.21 18.18
C LEU A 188 8.62 -7.93 19.53
N ARG A 189 7.97 -9.10 19.56
CA ARG A 189 7.84 -9.92 20.78
C ARG A 189 9.19 -10.39 21.30
N GLU A 190 10.11 -10.79 20.43
CA GLU A 190 11.46 -11.17 20.84
C GLU A 190 12.24 -9.98 21.39
N ALA A 191 12.19 -8.83 20.71
CA ALA A 191 12.86 -7.61 21.15
C ALA A 191 12.32 -7.10 22.50
N THR A 192 10.99 -7.11 22.69
CA THR A 192 10.39 -6.70 23.97
C THR A 192 10.72 -7.67 25.09
N ARG A 193 10.68 -8.99 24.82
CA ARG A 193 11.10 -10.00 25.80
C ARG A 193 12.56 -9.82 26.24
N ALA A 194 13.48 -9.60 25.29
CA ALA A 194 14.88 -9.37 25.58
C ALA A 194 15.11 -8.07 26.39
N ALA A 195 14.24 -7.09 26.25
CA ALA A 195 14.27 -5.82 26.95
C ALA A 195 13.54 -5.84 28.31
N GLY A 196 12.89 -6.92 28.69
CA GLY A 196 12.05 -7.02 29.90
C GLY A 196 10.77 -6.17 29.80
N ILE A 197 10.25 -5.95 28.59
CA ILE A 197 9.03 -5.18 28.31
C ILE A 197 7.89 -6.14 27.98
N GLU A 198 6.71 -5.88 28.53
CA GLU A 198 5.48 -6.57 28.16
C GLU A 198 4.91 -5.98 26.87
N LEU A 199 4.72 -6.79 25.83
CA LEU A 199 4.07 -6.37 24.60
C LEU A 199 2.56 -6.60 24.73
N LEU A 200 1.81 -5.51 24.65
CA LEU A 200 0.35 -5.52 24.80
C LEU A 200 -0.35 -5.61 23.44
N GLY A 201 -1.43 -6.38 23.39
CA GLY A 201 -2.42 -6.51 22.34
C GLY A 201 -3.81 -6.34 22.90
N PRO A 202 -4.88 -6.77 22.25
CA PRO A 202 -4.94 -7.66 21.08
C PRO A 202 -4.65 -6.96 19.75
N PRO A 203 -4.47 -7.72 18.65
CA PRO A 203 -4.50 -7.14 17.31
C PRO A 203 -5.86 -6.58 16.96
N LEU A 204 -5.89 -5.70 15.96
CA LEU A 204 -7.12 -5.25 15.33
C LEU A 204 -7.77 -6.42 14.57
N ASP A 205 -9.06 -6.64 14.81
CA ASP A 205 -9.87 -7.67 14.19
C ASP A 205 -10.77 -7.11 13.09
N ASP A 206 -11.15 -7.97 12.16
CA ASP A 206 -12.06 -7.64 11.05
C ASP A 206 -13.50 -7.40 11.56
N PRO A 207 -14.20 -6.37 11.08
CA PRO A 207 -13.72 -5.33 10.16
C PRO A 207 -12.86 -4.27 10.88
N VAL A 208 -11.68 -3.95 10.29
CA VAL A 208 -10.78 -2.93 10.84
C VAL A 208 -11.34 -1.54 10.52
N GLN A 209 -12.15 -1.02 11.42
CA GLN A 209 -12.91 0.22 11.31
C GLN A 209 -12.73 1.08 12.59
N PRO A 210 -13.12 2.37 12.60
CA PRO A 210 -12.91 3.24 13.75
C PRO A 210 -13.34 2.69 15.13
N PRO A 211 -14.48 1.95 15.27
CA PRO A 211 -14.83 1.35 16.57
C PRO A 211 -13.80 0.33 17.07
N GLU A 212 -13.16 -0.42 16.15
CA GLU A 212 -12.17 -1.42 16.50
C GLU A 212 -10.88 -0.78 17.04
N TYR A 213 -10.41 0.32 16.44
CA TYR A 213 -9.28 1.09 16.97
C TYR A 213 -9.55 1.59 18.39
N LYS A 214 -10.75 2.14 18.61
CA LYS A 214 -11.16 2.61 19.95
C LYS A 214 -11.15 1.46 20.96
N ARG A 215 -11.70 0.31 20.59
CA ARG A 215 -11.74 -0.90 21.44
C ARG A 215 -10.32 -1.33 21.83
N VAL A 216 -9.44 -1.50 20.85
CA VAL A 216 -8.08 -2.02 21.09
C VAL A 216 -7.26 -1.03 21.91
N VAL A 217 -7.28 0.26 21.58
CA VAL A 217 -6.56 1.28 22.36
C VAL A 217 -7.09 1.33 23.79
N THR A 218 -8.42 1.28 24.00
CA THR A 218 -9.01 1.23 25.34
C THR A 218 -8.51 0.04 26.15
N LEU A 219 -8.42 -1.16 25.54
CA LEU A 219 -7.89 -2.34 26.22
C LEU A 219 -6.42 -2.17 26.58
N MET A 220 -5.60 -1.58 25.70
CA MET A 220 -4.19 -1.28 26.01
C MET A 220 -4.06 -0.31 27.21
N ILE A 221 -4.90 0.72 27.27
CA ILE A 221 -4.94 1.66 28.39
C ILE A 221 -5.37 0.96 29.69
N GLN A 222 -6.39 0.09 29.64
CA GLN A 222 -6.82 -0.69 30.82
C GLN A 222 -5.70 -1.62 31.32
N GLN A 223 -4.85 -2.12 30.42
CA GLN A 223 -3.65 -2.89 30.73
C GLN A 223 -2.44 -2.01 31.10
N GLN A 224 -2.68 -0.70 31.28
CA GLN A 224 -1.64 0.26 31.67
C GLN A 224 -0.49 0.36 30.67
N ALA A 225 -0.78 0.46 29.38
CA ALA A 225 0.23 0.74 28.37
C ALA A 225 0.95 2.06 28.67
N ASP A 226 2.27 2.04 28.68
CA ASP A 226 3.13 3.21 28.88
C ASP A 226 3.44 3.93 27.56
N ALA A 227 3.38 3.20 26.46
CA ALA A 227 3.70 3.69 25.12
C ALA A 227 3.06 2.82 24.03
N LEU A 228 3.04 3.33 22.80
CA LEU A 228 2.44 2.68 21.63
C LEU A 228 3.44 2.57 20.48
N ILE A 229 3.51 1.40 19.86
CA ILE A 229 4.12 1.21 18.54
C ILE A 229 3.00 1.02 17.53
N VAL A 230 2.95 1.87 16.50
CA VAL A 230 1.95 1.78 15.43
C VAL A 230 2.52 0.95 14.28
N GLY A 231 1.78 -0.07 13.87
CA GLY A 231 2.15 -0.96 12.77
C GLY A 231 2.17 -0.23 11.42
N ASP A 232 3.17 -0.56 10.60
CA ASP A 232 3.32 -0.02 9.25
C ASP A 232 2.42 -0.79 8.29
N THR A 233 1.20 -0.32 8.16
CA THR A 233 0.18 -0.96 7.32
C THR A 233 -0.67 0.11 6.62
N SER A 234 -1.12 -0.18 5.38
CA SER A 234 -2.01 0.73 4.65
C SER A 234 -3.33 0.97 5.40
N ILE A 235 -3.81 -0.02 6.17
CA ILE A 235 -5.01 0.14 7.00
C ILE A 235 -4.77 1.18 8.11
N ASN A 236 -3.65 1.08 8.83
CA ASN A 236 -3.30 2.09 9.83
C ASN A 236 -3.07 3.47 9.20
N PHE A 237 -2.48 3.51 8.00
CA PHE A 237 -2.30 4.76 7.28
C PHE A 237 -3.64 5.42 6.92
N THR A 238 -4.64 4.66 6.49
CA THR A 238 -6.01 5.15 6.25
C THR A 238 -6.59 5.81 7.51
N PHE A 239 -6.41 5.20 8.67
CA PHE A 239 -6.93 5.69 9.95
C PHE A 239 -5.92 6.49 10.78
N ARG A 240 -4.83 7.00 10.16
CA ARG A 240 -3.73 7.68 10.86
C ARG A 240 -4.16 8.84 11.75
N LYS A 241 -5.13 9.65 11.28
CA LYS A 241 -5.65 10.75 12.11
C LYS A 241 -6.34 10.22 13.36
N LEU A 242 -7.19 9.22 13.23
CA LEU A 242 -7.85 8.59 14.37
C LEU A 242 -6.84 8.02 15.37
N ILE A 243 -5.77 7.38 14.87
CA ILE A 243 -4.72 6.79 15.71
C ILE A 243 -4.00 7.89 16.50
N VAL A 244 -3.63 9.01 15.84
CA VAL A 244 -3.01 10.16 16.51
C VAL A 244 -3.95 10.74 17.57
N ASP A 245 -5.23 10.99 17.23
CA ASP A 245 -6.23 11.52 18.16
C ASP A 245 -6.41 10.61 19.38
N LEU A 246 -6.41 9.28 19.19
CA LEU A 246 -6.52 8.32 20.29
C LEU A 246 -5.27 8.31 21.18
N ALA A 247 -4.08 8.40 20.61
CA ALA A 247 -2.84 8.48 21.37
C ALA A 247 -2.76 9.78 22.20
N GLU A 248 -3.10 10.92 21.59
CA GLU A 248 -3.12 12.23 22.24
C GLU A 248 -4.16 12.28 23.37
N ALA A 249 -5.40 11.88 23.10
CA ALA A 249 -6.49 11.89 24.08
C ALA A 249 -6.17 11.05 25.34
N ASN A 250 -5.36 10.00 25.18
CA ASN A 250 -4.94 9.13 26.27
C ASN A 250 -3.54 9.46 26.81
N ARG A 251 -2.89 10.53 26.30
CA ARG A 251 -1.51 10.90 26.65
C ARG A 251 -0.53 9.74 26.53
N LEU A 252 -0.70 8.93 25.49
CA LEU A 252 0.07 7.74 25.24
C LEU A 252 1.20 8.06 24.26
N PRO A 253 2.47 8.15 24.71
CA PRO A 253 3.59 8.35 23.81
C PRO A 253 3.57 7.28 22.70
N ALA A 254 3.76 7.67 21.45
CA ALA A 254 3.68 6.75 20.34
C ALA A 254 4.84 6.91 19.36
N ILE A 255 5.30 5.79 18.79
CA ILE A 255 6.16 5.80 17.63
C ILE A 255 5.37 5.42 16.39
N TYR A 256 5.44 6.27 15.38
CA TYR A 256 4.69 6.12 14.14
C TYR A 256 5.60 5.64 13.00
N PRO A 257 5.03 4.91 12.02
CA PRO A 257 5.81 4.38 10.91
C PRO A 257 6.22 5.43 9.88
N ASP A 258 5.43 6.51 9.75
CA ASP A 258 5.56 7.51 8.70
C ASP A 258 5.41 8.93 9.22
N ARG A 259 6.12 9.89 8.57
CA ARG A 259 6.09 11.33 8.90
C ARG A 259 4.72 11.99 8.71
N ASP A 260 3.82 11.37 7.95
CA ASP A 260 2.49 11.93 7.74
C ASP A 260 1.63 11.90 9.02
N TYR A 261 1.95 11.01 9.96
CA TYR A 261 1.37 11.05 11.31
C TYR A 261 1.81 12.32 12.07
N LEU A 262 3.09 12.75 11.92
CA LEU A 262 3.61 13.96 12.58
C LEU A 262 2.91 15.22 12.09
N ARG A 263 2.49 15.26 10.81
CA ARG A 263 1.71 16.39 10.25
C ARG A 263 0.32 16.52 10.85
N LEU A 264 -0.15 15.49 11.50
CA LEU A 264 -1.46 15.41 12.17
C LEU A 264 -1.36 15.62 13.68
N GLY A 265 -0.14 15.90 14.21
CA GLY A 265 0.10 16.14 15.63
C GLY A 265 0.70 14.94 16.37
N GLY A 266 1.06 13.87 15.65
CA GLY A 266 1.66 12.66 16.20
C GLY A 266 3.13 12.81 16.59
#